data_9c52a24f5f215ff775dee1f449c09d71
#
_entry.id   9c52a24f5f215ff775dee1f449c09d71
#
_cell.length_a   1.000
_cell.length_b   1.000
_cell.length_c   1.000
_cell.angle_alpha   90.00
_cell.angle_beta   90.00
_cell.angle_gamma   90.00
#
_symmetry.space_group_name_H-M   'P 1'
#
loop_
_entity.id
_entity.type
_entity.pdbx_description
1 polymer ?
#
loop_
_entity_poly.entity_id
_entity_poly.type
_entity_poly.pdbx_seq_one_letter_code
_entity_poly.pdbx_strand_id
1 'polypeptide(L)'
;MQKGFWAIYFVLLGVLAILLLVLHFKTISAYFYQFRYPATATSATEAIDASLEPKQEAVSKDSIFVTDRKRRRSELMPVATYDIQAKVAINARHPQSVKIGNFLDDLLTNDLVLVWGKLADDYYLKRIKFSHQFAYMTFKYEDPALNSDPGQEYIFTHVSSNHLIAANTNLDHALRQLQKGDIVRIKGYLVNITGSDNTSINTSTVRTDNWQQGEGNTGGSEFIYVTELQNGDRLFK
;
A
#
# COMPACT_ATOMS: atom_id res chain seq x y z
N MET A 1 23.23 32.45 -40.57
CA MET A 1 22.04 31.57 -40.33
C MET A 1 22.32 30.28 -39.55
N GLN A 2 23.47 29.62 -39.62
CA GLN A 2 23.77 28.37 -38.93
C GLN A 2 23.81 28.46 -37.38
N LYS A 3 24.29 29.57 -36.80
CA LYS A 3 24.40 29.69 -35.31
C LYS A 3 23.07 29.70 -34.59
N GLY A 4 22.02 30.24 -35.19
CA GLY A 4 20.68 30.25 -34.56
C GLY A 4 20.01 28.89 -34.54
N PHE A 5 20.26 28.01 -35.52
CA PHE A 5 19.70 26.69 -35.60
C PHE A 5 20.21 25.77 -34.46
N TRP A 6 21.50 25.84 -34.16
CA TRP A 6 22.10 25.07 -33.07
C TRP A 6 21.61 25.52 -31.70
N ALA A 7 21.36 26.80 -31.47
CA ALA A 7 20.81 27.29 -30.22
C ALA A 7 19.41 26.75 -29.97
N ILE A 8 18.54 26.73 -30.98
CA ILE A 8 17.18 26.17 -30.89
C ILE A 8 17.25 24.68 -30.65
N TYR A 9 18.14 23.94 -31.29
CA TYR A 9 18.32 22.51 -31.13
C TYR A 9 18.71 22.15 -29.69
N PHE A 10 19.68 22.87 -29.09
CA PHE A 10 20.08 22.63 -27.68
C PHE A 10 18.97 22.98 -26.67
N VAL A 11 18.18 24.03 -26.94
CA VAL A 11 17.03 24.36 -26.10
C VAL A 11 15.97 23.23 -26.14
N LEU A 12 15.66 22.72 -27.34
CA LEU A 12 14.70 21.61 -27.49
C LEU A 12 15.18 20.33 -26.81
N LEU A 13 16.48 20.01 -26.94
CA LEU A 13 17.07 18.87 -26.20
C LEU A 13 17.00 19.05 -24.69
N GLY A 14 17.25 20.24 -24.18
CA GLY A 14 17.13 20.56 -22.77
C GLY A 14 15.69 20.41 -22.26
N VAL A 15 14.72 20.92 -23.01
CA VAL A 15 13.30 20.76 -22.68
C VAL A 15 12.87 19.28 -22.70
N LEU A 16 13.31 18.51 -23.69
CA LEU A 16 13.02 17.08 -23.78
C LEU A 16 13.62 16.31 -22.59
N ALA A 17 14.88 16.62 -22.22
CA ALA A 17 15.53 16.00 -21.06
C ALA A 17 14.81 16.32 -19.76
N ILE A 18 14.35 17.55 -19.55
CA ILE A 18 13.55 17.94 -18.39
C ILE A 18 12.22 17.21 -18.39
N LEU A 19 11.54 17.10 -19.52
CA LEU A 19 10.28 16.36 -19.64
C LEU A 19 10.45 14.88 -19.30
N LEU A 20 11.50 14.23 -19.79
CA LEU A 20 11.83 12.85 -19.46
C LEU A 20 12.15 12.67 -17.96
N LEU A 21 12.88 13.62 -17.36
CA LEU A 21 13.14 13.63 -15.92
C LEU A 21 11.86 13.75 -15.11
N VAL A 22 10.94 14.62 -15.51
CA VAL A 22 9.66 14.80 -14.82
C VAL A 22 8.77 13.55 -14.96
N LEU A 23 8.70 12.97 -16.16
CA LEU A 23 7.93 11.76 -16.42
C LEU A 23 8.45 10.54 -15.63
N HIS A 24 9.76 10.46 -15.42
CA HIS A 24 10.37 9.35 -14.71
C HIS A 24 10.73 9.67 -13.26
N PHE A 25 10.38 10.85 -12.77
CA PHE A 25 10.75 11.31 -11.43
C PHE A 25 10.35 10.32 -10.32
N LYS A 26 9.15 9.73 -10.40
CA LYS A 26 8.69 8.73 -9.42
C LYS A 26 9.58 7.48 -9.41
N THR A 27 9.94 6.99 -10.60
CA THR A 27 10.80 5.80 -10.74
C THR A 27 12.22 6.09 -10.27
N ILE A 28 12.77 7.23 -10.65
CA ILE A 28 14.10 7.69 -10.27
C ILE A 28 14.16 7.91 -8.74
N SER A 29 13.16 8.58 -8.18
CA SER A 29 13.04 8.81 -6.72
C SER A 29 12.94 7.49 -5.94
N ALA A 30 12.18 6.50 -6.45
CA ALA A 30 12.08 5.18 -5.84
C ALA A 30 13.43 4.45 -5.85
N TYR A 31 14.15 4.51 -6.97
CA TYR A 31 15.48 3.91 -7.11
C TYR A 31 16.50 4.55 -6.15
N PHE A 32 16.55 5.88 -6.08
CA PHE A 32 17.42 6.58 -5.13
C PHE A 32 17.06 6.30 -3.68
N TYR A 33 15.78 6.17 -3.35
CA TYR A 33 15.35 5.80 -2.00
C TYR A 33 15.86 4.41 -1.64
N GLN A 34 15.67 3.43 -2.52
CA GLN A 34 16.14 2.06 -2.32
C GLN A 34 17.66 1.99 -2.13
N PHE A 35 18.42 2.76 -2.90
CA PHE A 35 19.88 2.83 -2.78
C PHE A 35 20.33 3.50 -1.49
N ARG A 36 19.64 4.56 -1.08
CA ARG A 36 19.98 5.34 0.12
C ARG A 36 19.57 4.67 1.43
N TYR A 37 18.51 3.86 1.39
CA TYR A 37 17.92 3.21 2.56
C TYR A 37 17.66 1.72 2.23
N PRO A 38 18.72 0.91 2.13
CA PRO A 38 18.54 -0.50 1.85
C PRO A 38 17.85 -1.19 3.02
N ALA A 39 16.84 -1.99 2.73
CA ALA A 39 16.25 -2.89 3.71
C ALA A 39 17.03 -4.21 3.74
N THR A 40 17.26 -4.72 4.92
CA THR A 40 17.96 -6.01 5.12
C THR A 40 16.95 -7.14 5.13
N ALA A 41 17.15 -8.11 4.26
CA ALA A 41 16.32 -9.31 4.15
C ALA A 41 17.11 -10.56 4.50
N THR A 42 16.39 -11.56 5.00
CA THR A 42 16.83 -12.97 5.03
C THR A 42 16.09 -13.74 3.93
N SER A 43 16.52 -14.96 3.63
CA SER A 43 15.78 -15.81 2.69
C SER A 43 14.52 -16.34 3.36
N ALA A 44 13.41 -16.27 2.64
CA ALA A 44 12.18 -16.92 3.05
C ALA A 44 12.25 -18.44 2.79
N THR A 45 11.62 -19.21 3.65
CA THR A 45 11.56 -20.68 3.54
C THR A 45 10.28 -21.18 2.90
N GLU A 46 9.24 -20.35 2.88
CA GLU A 46 7.92 -20.68 2.36
C GLU A 46 7.61 -19.85 1.12
N ALA A 47 6.98 -20.48 0.13
CA ALA A 47 6.44 -19.76 -1.02
C ALA A 47 5.18 -18.99 -0.62
N ILE A 48 4.95 -17.85 -1.27
CA ILE A 48 3.72 -17.08 -1.08
C ILE A 48 2.65 -17.64 -2.02
N ASP A 49 1.47 -17.91 -1.46
CA ASP A 49 0.29 -18.31 -2.23
C ASP A 49 -0.80 -17.24 -2.12
N ALA A 50 -0.84 -16.36 -3.10
CA ALA A 50 -1.83 -15.28 -3.16
C ALA A 50 -3.25 -15.75 -3.52
N SER A 51 -3.48 -17.06 -3.70
CA SER A 51 -4.83 -17.62 -3.86
C SER A 51 -5.56 -17.83 -2.54
N LEU A 52 -4.83 -17.78 -1.43
CA LEU A 52 -5.37 -18.04 -0.08
C LEU A 52 -6.11 -16.83 0.48
N GLU A 53 -7.19 -17.14 1.23
CA GLU A 53 -7.86 -16.12 2.04
C GLU A 53 -6.93 -15.63 3.17
N PRO A 54 -6.96 -14.32 3.48
CA PRO A 54 -6.26 -13.79 4.65
C PRO A 54 -6.75 -14.42 5.94
N LYS A 55 -5.82 -14.68 6.85
CA LYS A 55 -6.10 -15.26 8.18
C LYS A 55 -6.17 -14.15 9.22
N GLN A 56 -7.18 -14.21 10.07
CA GLN A 56 -7.42 -13.26 11.12
C GLN A 56 -7.97 -13.95 12.35
N GLU A 57 -7.38 -13.67 13.50
CA GLU A 57 -7.81 -14.22 14.78
C GLU A 57 -7.86 -13.09 15.82
N ALA A 58 -8.98 -12.97 16.52
CA ALA A 58 -9.14 -11.97 17.57
C ALA A 58 -8.08 -12.14 18.67
N VAL A 59 -7.51 -11.05 19.13
CA VAL A 59 -6.54 -11.05 20.22
C VAL A 59 -6.87 -10.00 21.25
N SER A 60 -6.45 -10.24 22.50
CA SER A 60 -6.37 -9.22 23.54
C SER A 60 -4.90 -9.11 23.93
N LYS A 61 -4.30 -7.99 23.59
CA LYS A 61 -2.89 -7.68 23.84
C LYS A 61 -2.74 -6.29 24.43
N ASP A 62 -1.64 -6.07 25.12
CA ASP A 62 -1.26 -4.75 25.59
C ASP A 62 -1.07 -3.78 24.42
N SER A 63 -1.38 -2.52 24.67
CA SER A 63 -1.18 -1.46 23.70
C SER A 63 0.27 -1.32 23.30
N ILE A 64 0.50 -1.07 22.02
CA ILE A 64 1.80 -0.79 21.43
C ILE A 64 1.93 0.71 21.27
N PHE A 65 2.98 1.29 21.81
CA PHE A 65 3.25 2.72 21.64
C PHE A 65 4.27 2.94 20.54
N VAL A 66 3.91 3.78 19.58
CA VAL A 66 4.76 4.14 18.46
C VAL A 66 5.01 5.63 18.44
N THR A 67 6.13 6.02 17.88
CA THR A 67 6.49 7.43 17.69
C THR A 67 6.51 7.73 16.20
N ASP A 68 5.74 8.71 15.78
CA ASP A 68 5.68 9.14 14.38
C ASP A 68 6.93 9.94 13.96
N ARG A 69 6.98 10.35 12.68
CA ARG A 69 8.10 11.14 12.12
C ARG A 69 8.29 12.52 12.77
N LYS A 70 7.25 13.05 13.41
CA LYS A 70 7.31 14.31 14.17
C LYS A 70 7.55 14.10 15.67
N ARG A 71 7.94 12.87 16.07
CA ARG A 71 8.18 12.48 17.46
C ARG A 71 6.94 12.57 18.37
N ARG A 72 5.73 12.49 17.80
CA ARG A 72 4.50 12.39 18.56
C ARG A 72 4.22 10.92 18.86
N ARG A 73 3.73 10.66 20.05
CA ARG A 73 3.39 9.29 20.49
C ARG A 73 1.96 8.97 20.14
N SER A 74 1.73 7.83 19.54
CA SER A 74 0.42 7.25 19.29
C SER A 74 0.32 5.89 19.96
N GLU A 75 -0.88 5.51 20.37
CA GLU A 75 -1.21 4.22 20.96
C GLU A 75 -1.88 3.35 19.91
N LEU A 76 -1.40 2.13 19.74
CA LEU A 76 -1.97 1.11 18.88
C LEU A 76 -2.51 -0.01 19.76
N MET A 77 -3.81 -0.26 19.70
CA MET A 77 -4.47 -1.35 20.42
C MET A 77 -4.70 -2.52 19.45
N PRO A 78 -3.95 -3.62 19.58
CA PRO A 78 -4.15 -4.82 18.77
C PRO A 78 -5.52 -5.44 19.04
N VAL A 79 -6.28 -5.70 17.96
CA VAL A 79 -7.61 -6.32 18.04
C VAL A 79 -7.67 -7.69 17.38
N ALA A 80 -6.76 -7.94 16.42
CA ALA A 80 -6.62 -9.25 15.79
C ALA A 80 -5.19 -9.47 15.30
N THR A 81 -4.74 -10.73 15.20
CA THR A 81 -3.62 -11.11 14.34
C THR A 81 -4.05 -10.99 12.89
N TYR A 82 -3.08 -10.74 11.99
CA TYR A 82 -3.35 -10.66 10.58
C TYR A 82 -2.22 -11.27 9.75
N ASP A 83 -2.59 -12.15 8.81
CA ASP A 83 -1.65 -12.81 7.90
C ASP A 83 -2.30 -12.85 6.51
N ILE A 84 -1.85 -11.98 5.61
CA ILE A 84 -2.35 -11.87 4.24
C ILE A 84 -1.26 -12.21 3.23
N GLN A 85 -1.60 -13.05 2.27
CA GLN A 85 -0.81 -13.35 1.09
C GLN A 85 -1.54 -12.79 -0.12
N ALA A 86 -0.94 -11.84 -0.82
CA ALA A 86 -1.66 -11.07 -1.83
C ALA A 86 -0.74 -10.51 -2.89
N LYS A 87 -1.32 -9.99 -3.96
CA LYS A 87 -0.63 -9.21 -4.98
C LYS A 87 -0.91 -7.72 -4.77
N VAL A 88 0.13 -6.92 -4.88
CA VAL A 88 0.03 -5.46 -4.76
C VAL A 88 -0.60 -4.87 -6.03
N ALA A 89 -1.81 -4.33 -5.91
CA ALA A 89 -2.48 -3.60 -6.99
C ALA A 89 -2.08 -2.12 -7.02
N ILE A 90 -1.90 -1.51 -5.84
CA ILE A 90 -1.41 -0.13 -5.67
C ILE A 90 -0.48 -0.07 -4.46
N ASN A 91 0.59 0.72 -4.56
CA ASN A 91 1.39 1.20 -3.44
C ASN A 91 1.39 2.73 -3.45
N ALA A 92 0.66 3.33 -2.51
CA ALA A 92 0.64 4.77 -2.28
C ALA A 92 1.52 5.11 -1.07
N ARG A 93 2.62 5.82 -1.32
CA ARG A 93 3.61 6.15 -0.28
C ARG A 93 3.22 7.40 0.49
N HIS A 94 3.27 7.36 1.81
CA HIS A 94 3.19 8.54 2.66
C HIS A 94 4.58 9.19 2.86
N PRO A 95 4.70 10.53 2.87
CA PRO A 95 3.70 11.59 2.74
C PRO A 95 3.55 12.13 1.31
N GLN A 96 3.83 11.35 0.26
CA GLN A 96 3.78 11.83 -1.13
C GLN A 96 2.36 11.89 -1.70
N SER A 97 1.42 11.22 -1.09
CA SER A 97 -0.01 11.37 -1.33
C SER A 97 -0.55 12.57 -0.54
N VAL A 98 -1.65 13.11 -0.97
CA VAL A 98 -2.30 14.29 -0.38
C VAL A 98 -2.31 14.18 1.15
N LYS A 99 -1.76 15.18 1.83
CA LYS A 99 -1.76 15.27 3.29
C LYS A 99 -3.21 15.37 3.76
N ILE A 100 -3.62 14.40 4.59
CA ILE A 100 -4.94 14.44 5.25
C ILE A 100 -4.94 15.53 6.33
N GLY A 101 -3.75 16.03 6.70
CA GLY A 101 -3.58 17.10 7.67
C GLY A 101 -3.69 16.64 9.13
N ASN A 102 -3.72 15.33 9.37
CA ASN A 102 -3.81 14.74 10.71
C ASN A 102 -2.54 13.96 11.08
N PHE A 103 -2.54 13.31 12.26
CA PHE A 103 -1.39 12.54 12.75
C PHE A 103 -1.06 11.32 11.88
N LEU A 104 -1.99 10.77 11.11
CA LEU A 104 -1.78 9.60 10.24
C LEU A 104 -0.74 9.87 9.15
N ASP A 105 -0.67 11.11 8.63
CA ASP A 105 0.30 11.47 7.59
C ASP A 105 1.75 11.19 7.99
N ASP A 106 2.03 11.27 9.28
CA ASP A 106 3.37 11.06 9.83
C ASP A 106 3.57 9.67 10.44
N LEU A 107 2.48 8.97 10.74
CA LEU A 107 2.47 7.64 11.34
C LEU A 107 2.55 6.53 10.28
N LEU A 108 1.76 6.65 9.21
CA LEU A 108 1.65 5.62 8.19
C LEU A 108 2.90 5.56 7.30
N THR A 109 3.32 4.34 6.97
CA THR A 109 4.39 4.07 6.02
C THR A 109 3.88 4.15 4.59
N ASN A 110 2.88 3.34 4.28
CA ASN A 110 2.28 3.19 2.97
C ASN A 110 0.79 2.87 3.09
N ASP A 111 0.04 3.16 2.03
CA ASP A 111 -1.26 2.58 1.78
C ASP A 111 -1.13 1.57 0.65
N LEU A 112 -1.55 0.34 0.87
CA LEU A 112 -1.56 -0.70 -0.14
C LEU A 112 -2.99 -1.08 -0.51
N VAL A 113 -3.25 -1.19 -1.81
CA VAL A 113 -4.37 -1.99 -2.30
C VAL A 113 -3.84 -3.38 -2.59
N LEU A 114 -4.36 -4.36 -1.87
CA LEU A 114 -4.00 -5.77 -1.98
C LEU A 114 -5.16 -6.55 -2.59
N VAL A 115 -4.83 -7.50 -3.47
CA VAL A 115 -5.79 -8.41 -4.09
C VAL A 115 -5.33 -9.85 -3.94
N TRP A 116 -6.28 -10.77 -3.74
CA TRP A 116 -6.00 -12.21 -3.58
C TRP A 116 -7.01 -13.07 -4.31
N GLY A 117 -6.89 -14.39 -4.20
CA GLY A 117 -7.72 -15.32 -4.94
C GLY A 117 -7.55 -15.15 -6.46
N LYS A 118 -8.63 -15.23 -7.20
CA LYS A 118 -8.62 -15.01 -8.65
C LYS A 118 -8.08 -13.64 -9.05
N LEU A 119 -8.27 -12.60 -8.22
CA LEU A 119 -7.82 -11.24 -8.53
C LEU A 119 -6.30 -11.10 -8.53
N ALA A 120 -5.56 -12.02 -7.90
CA ALA A 120 -4.10 -12.07 -7.98
C ALA A 120 -3.58 -12.51 -9.36
N ASP A 121 -4.43 -13.12 -10.20
CA ASP A 121 -4.09 -13.43 -11.58
C ASP A 121 -4.04 -12.14 -12.42
N ASP A 122 -3.03 -12.06 -13.27
CA ASP A 122 -2.82 -10.94 -14.19
C ASP A 122 -3.99 -10.76 -15.16
N TYR A 123 -4.73 -11.82 -15.49
CA TYR A 123 -5.91 -11.75 -16.33
C TYR A 123 -6.96 -10.78 -15.75
N TYR A 124 -7.25 -10.89 -14.45
CA TYR A 124 -8.19 -10.01 -13.76
C TYR A 124 -7.58 -8.66 -13.42
N LEU A 125 -6.38 -8.66 -12.85
CA LEU A 125 -5.73 -7.45 -12.36
C LEU A 125 -5.49 -6.40 -13.46
N LYS A 126 -5.22 -6.83 -14.70
CA LYS A 126 -5.04 -5.92 -15.85
C LYS A 126 -6.34 -5.31 -16.35
N ARG A 127 -7.50 -5.93 -16.06
CA ARG A 127 -8.83 -5.47 -16.49
C ARG A 127 -9.51 -4.58 -15.47
N ILE A 128 -9.03 -4.59 -14.22
CA ILE A 128 -9.57 -3.76 -13.14
C ILE A 128 -8.64 -2.57 -12.92
N LYS A 129 -9.18 -1.36 -13.04
CA LYS A 129 -8.47 -0.12 -12.76
C LYS A 129 -8.73 0.29 -11.32
N PHE A 130 -7.75 0.06 -10.45
CA PHE A 130 -7.79 0.53 -9.08
C PHE A 130 -7.28 1.97 -9.00
N SER A 131 -7.90 2.79 -8.16
CA SER A 131 -7.41 4.12 -7.79
C SER A 131 -7.50 4.30 -6.28
N HIS A 132 -6.54 5.03 -5.74
CA HIS A 132 -6.45 5.36 -4.34
C HIS A 132 -6.37 6.88 -4.22
N GLN A 133 -7.35 7.47 -3.54
CA GLN A 133 -7.40 8.91 -3.28
C GLN A 133 -7.68 9.15 -1.80
N PHE A 134 -6.81 9.92 -1.14
CA PHE A 134 -6.87 10.12 0.31
C PHE A 134 -6.80 8.78 1.06
N ALA A 135 -7.79 8.49 1.88
CA ALA A 135 -7.92 7.23 2.61
C ALA A 135 -8.83 6.22 1.91
N TYR A 136 -9.28 6.52 0.68
CA TYR A 136 -10.26 5.69 -0.02
C TYR A 136 -9.66 5.02 -1.23
N MET A 137 -10.06 3.77 -1.43
CA MET A 137 -9.81 3.05 -2.66
C MET A 137 -11.11 2.97 -3.47
N THR A 138 -10.98 3.14 -4.79
CA THR A 138 -12.05 2.84 -5.74
C THR A 138 -11.53 1.93 -6.82
N PHE A 139 -12.42 1.19 -7.48
CA PHE A 139 -12.07 0.46 -8.68
C PHE A 139 -13.13 0.61 -9.77
N LYS A 140 -12.70 0.43 -11.01
CA LYS A 140 -13.56 0.42 -12.21
C LYS A 140 -13.08 -0.67 -13.14
N TYR A 141 -14.02 -1.28 -13.83
CA TYR A 141 -13.75 -2.16 -14.96
C TYR A 141 -14.78 -1.91 -16.07
N GLU A 142 -14.33 -2.06 -17.30
CA GLU A 142 -15.15 -1.84 -18.51
C GLU A 142 -15.49 -3.16 -19.20
N ASP A 143 -14.81 -4.27 -18.81
CA ASP A 143 -15.03 -5.58 -19.40
C ASP A 143 -16.28 -6.24 -18.80
N PRO A 144 -17.38 -6.42 -19.58
CA PRO A 144 -18.62 -7.02 -19.09
C PRO A 144 -18.45 -8.46 -18.60
N ALA A 145 -17.41 -9.18 -19.08
CA ALA A 145 -17.13 -10.54 -18.62
C ALA A 145 -16.84 -10.60 -17.11
N LEU A 146 -16.31 -9.52 -16.53
CA LEU A 146 -16.04 -9.45 -15.09
C LEU A 146 -17.31 -9.38 -14.24
N ASN A 147 -18.48 -9.11 -14.82
CA ASN A 147 -19.75 -9.15 -14.09
C ASN A 147 -20.17 -10.57 -13.73
N SER A 148 -19.71 -11.57 -14.51
CA SER A 148 -20.04 -12.98 -14.30
C SER A 148 -18.86 -13.80 -13.80
N ASP A 149 -17.63 -13.48 -14.23
CA ASP A 149 -16.40 -14.12 -13.77
C ASP A 149 -15.29 -13.07 -13.57
N PRO A 150 -14.89 -12.79 -12.33
CA PRO A 150 -15.23 -13.49 -11.10
C PRO A 150 -16.58 -13.06 -10.48
N GLY A 151 -17.24 -12.03 -11.04
CA GLY A 151 -18.42 -11.41 -10.48
C GLY A 151 -18.11 -10.24 -9.55
N GLN A 152 -19.02 -9.29 -9.48
CA GLN A 152 -18.83 -8.06 -8.71
C GLN A 152 -18.64 -8.33 -7.21
N GLU A 153 -19.42 -9.22 -6.64
CA GLU A 153 -19.32 -9.60 -5.22
C GLU A 153 -17.94 -10.21 -4.91
N TYR A 154 -17.44 -11.07 -5.81
CA TYR A 154 -16.10 -11.62 -5.65
C TYR A 154 -15.02 -10.54 -5.66
N ILE A 155 -15.12 -9.55 -6.57
CA ILE A 155 -14.16 -8.43 -6.60
C ILE A 155 -14.20 -7.66 -5.27
N PHE A 156 -15.38 -7.39 -4.73
CA PHE A 156 -15.54 -6.68 -3.47
C PHE A 156 -14.92 -7.42 -2.28
N THR A 157 -15.02 -8.74 -2.26
CA THR A 157 -14.55 -9.55 -1.11
C THR A 157 -13.08 -9.97 -1.21
N HIS A 158 -12.41 -9.76 -2.37
CA HIS A 158 -11.03 -10.19 -2.61
C HIS A 158 -10.08 -9.02 -2.89
N VAL A 159 -10.41 -7.85 -2.40
CA VAL A 159 -9.56 -6.65 -2.43
C VAL A 159 -9.64 -5.95 -1.08
N SER A 160 -8.53 -5.36 -0.62
CA SER A 160 -8.52 -4.54 0.59
C SER A 160 -7.68 -3.28 0.43
N SER A 161 -8.05 -2.24 1.18
CA SER A 161 -7.26 -1.03 1.38
C SER A 161 -6.58 -1.11 2.74
N ASN A 162 -5.25 -1.13 2.75
CA ASN A 162 -4.47 -1.39 3.94
C ASN A 162 -3.57 -0.20 4.25
N HIS A 163 -3.71 0.35 5.45
CA HIS A 163 -2.88 1.42 5.99
C HIS A 163 -1.79 0.80 6.87
N LEU A 164 -0.54 0.91 6.46
CA LEU A 164 0.55 0.16 7.07
C LEU A 164 1.36 1.03 8.03
N ILE A 165 1.61 0.48 9.22
CA ILE A 165 2.49 1.03 10.24
C ILE A 165 3.63 0.03 10.44
N ALA A 166 4.84 0.39 10.07
CA ALA A 166 6.00 -0.49 10.21
C ALA A 166 6.43 -0.60 11.68
N ALA A 167 6.71 -1.81 12.17
CA ALA A 167 7.20 -2.05 13.52
C ALA A 167 8.62 -1.49 13.74
N ASN A 168 9.40 -1.34 12.68
CA ASN A 168 10.76 -0.82 12.74
C ASN A 168 11.19 -0.20 11.40
N THR A 169 12.38 0.41 11.41
CA THR A 169 12.94 1.09 10.22
C THR A 169 13.21 0.15 9.06
N ASN A 170 13.62 -1.11 9.33
CA ASN A 170 13.87 -2.10 8.27
C ASN A 170 12.59 -2.40 7.49
N LEU A 171 11.49 -2.62 8.20
CA LEU A 171 10.17 -2.82 7.60
C LEU A 171 9.65 -1.56 6.90
N ASP A 172 9.87 -0.35 7.48
CA ASP A 172 9.50 0.91 6.81
C ASP A 172 10.19 1.03 5.45
N HIS A 173 11.49 0.72 5.39
CA HIS A 173 12.24 0.76 4.13
C HIS A 173 11.76 -0.32 3.15
N ALA A 174 11.51 -1.54 3.61
CA ALA A 174 11.05 -2.64 2.76
C ALA A 174 9.65 -2.36 2.18
N LEU A 175 8.71 -1.90 3.00
CA LEU A 175 7.35 -1.56 2.58
C LEU A 175 7.33 -0.45 1.52
N ARG A 176 8.20 0.57 1.67
CA ARG A 176 8.33 1.67 0.69
C ARG A 176 8.89 1.22 -0.64
N GLN A 177 9.58 0.09 -0.70
CA GLN A 177 10.17 -0.46 -1.92
C GLN A 177 9.19 -1.31 -2.73
N LEU A 178 8.06 -1.72 -2.16
CA LEU A 178 7.05 -2.51 -2.85
C LEU A 178 6.57 -1.80 -4.12
N GLN A 179 6.26 -2.61 -5.13
CA GLN A 179 5.78 -2.14 -6.42
C GLN A 179 4.47 -2.84 -6.80
N LYS A 180 3.72 -2.22 -7.70
CA LYS A 180 2.56 -2.88 -8.30
C LYS A 180 3.00 -4.18 -8.97
N GLY A 181 2.30 -5.27 -8.67
CA GLY A 181 2.58 -6.60 -9.20
C GLY A 181 3.39 -7.48 -8.24
N ASP A 182 4.03 -6.91 -7.20
CA ASP A 182 4.72 -7.71 -6.19
C ASP A 182 3.74 -8.67 -5.52
N ILE A 183 4.19 -9.91 -5.30
CA ILE A 183 3.47 -10.92 -4.51
C ILE A 183 4.08 -10.92 -3.12
N VAL A 184 3.27 -10.57 -2.13
CA VAL A 184 3.72 -10.33 -0.76
C VAL A 184 2.95 -11.17 0.26
N ARG A 185 3.61 -11.48 1.39
CA ARG A 185 2.95 -11.90 2.62
C ARG A 185 3.23 -10.87 3.69
N ILE A 186 2.18 -10.35 4.31
CA ILE A 186 2.26 -9.37 5.39
C ILE A 186 1.68 -10.00 6.65
N LYS A 187 2.48 -10.01 7.73
CA LYS A 187 2.02 -10.44 9.05
C LYS A 187 2.13 -9.31 10.05
N GLY A 188 1.20 -9.29 10.97
CA GLY A 188 1.15 -8.31 12.04
C GLY A 188 -0.15 -8.35 12.81
N TYR A 189 -0.61 -7.17 13.19
CA TYR A 189 -1.84 -6.98 13.95
C TYR A 189 -2.73 -5.96 13.28
N LEU A 190 -4.03 -6.23 13.22
CA LEU A 190 -5.03 -5.18 13.03
C LEU A 190 -5.09 -4.36 14.32
N VAL A 191 -5.02 -3.03 14.19
CA VAL A 191 -4.90 -2.13 15.33
C VAL A 191 -5.91 -0.99 15.27
N ASN A 192 -6.54 -0.70 16.42
CA ASN A 192 -7.18 0.58 16.63
C ASN A 192 -6.10 1.60 17.04
N ILE A 193 -6.23 2.83 16.61
CA ILE A 193 -5.22 3.87 16.80
C ILE A 193 -5.80 5.02 17.61
N THR A 194 -5.08 5.43 18.65
CA THR A 194 -5.32 6.71 19.33
C THR A 194 -4.11 7.61 19.08
N GLY A 195 -4.34 8.70 18.36
CA GLY A 195 -3.32 9.69 18.02
C GLY A 195 -2.92 10.58 19.18
N SER A 196 -1.82 11.29 19.00
CA SER A 196 -1.32 12.27 19.98
C SER A 196 -2.27 13.46 20.25
N ASP A 197 -3.26 13.65 19.39
CA ASP A 197 -4.33 14.64 19.50
C ASP A 197 -5.61 14.05 20.12
N ASN A 198 -5.53 12.83 20.67
CA ASN A 198 -6.65 12.04 21.19
C ASN A 198 -7.72 11.65 20.14
N THR A 199 -7.45 11.83 18.87
CA THR A 199 -8.33 11.31 17.82
C THR A 199 -8.18 9.79 17.76
N SER A 200 -9.29 9.07 17.77
CA SER A 200 -9.29 7.61 17.68
C SER A 200 -9.82 7.15 16.33
N ILE A 201 -9.18 6.13 15.76
CA ILE A 201 -9.56 5.51 14.50
C ILE A 201 -9.57 4.00 14.71
N ASN A 202 -10.65 3.36 14.29
CA ASN A 202 -10.78 1.91 14.39
C ASN A 202 -10.43 1.24 13.07
N THR A 203 -9.70 0.13 13.16
CA THR A 203 -9.48 -0.76 12.01
C THR A 203 -10.76 -1.54 11.71
N SER A 204 -10.97 -1.89 10.43
CA SER A 204 -11.93 -2.93 10.11
C SER A 204 -11.43 -4.31 10.55
N THR A 205 -12.34 -5.12 11.02
CA THR A 205 -12.12 -6.55 11.32
C THR A 205 -13.09 -7.44 10.57
N VAL A 206 -13.93 -6.88 9.70
CA VAL A 206 -14.97 -7.58 8.94
C VAL A 206 -14.66 -7.47 7.45
N ARG A 207 -14.55 -8.61 6.78
CA ARG A 207 -14.21 -8.68 5.35
C ARG A 207 -15.25 -8.10 4.41
N THR A 208 -16.50 -8.11 4.83
CA THR A 208 -17.65 -7.70 4.00
C THR A 208 -17.97 -6.22 4.13
N ASP A 209 -17.37 -5.50 5.09
CA ASP A 209 -17.62 -4.07 5.29
C ASP A 209 -16.66 -3.17 4.49
N ASN A 210 -15.66 -3.75 3.82
CA ASN A 210 -14.75 -3.04 2.92
C ASN A 210 -15.49 -2.26 1.82
N TRP A 211 -16.75 -2.60 1.56
CA TRP A 211 -17.53 -2.04 0.46
C TRP A 211 -19.01 -1.93 0.82
N GLN A 212 -19.42 -0.80 1.33
CA GLN A 212 -20.82 -0.44 1.21
C GLN A 212 -20.99 0.36 -0.08
N GLN A 213 -21.90 -0.07 -0.93
CA GLN A 213 -22.30 0.70 -2.10
C GLN A 213 -22.91 2.01 -1.63
N GLY A 214 -22.34 3.13 -2.04
CA GLY A 214 -22.90 4.45 -1.75
C GLY A 214 -21.84 5.54 -1.74
N GLU A 215 -22.18 6.71 -2.25
CA GLU A 215 -21.33 7.89 -2.21
C GLU A 215 -20.98 8.23 -0.75
N GLY A 216 -19.69 8.32 -0.46
CA GLY A 216 -19.17 8.80 0.81
C GLY A 216 -18.86 7.73 1.86
N ASN A 217 -18.79 6.47 1.52
CA ASN A 217 -18.53 5.44 2.49
C ASN A 217 -17.03 5.18 2.74
N THR A 218 -16.64 5.40 3.99
CA THR A 218 -15.33 5.12 4.57
C THR A 218 -15.18 3.64 4.92
N GLY A 219 -15.84 2.74 4.18
CA GLY A 219 -15.88 1.32 4.46
C GLY A 219 -14.50 0.71 4.56
N GLY A 220 -14.23 0.08 5.69
CA GLY A 220 -13.39 -1.06 5.87
C GLY A 220 -11.93 -0.96 5.44
N SER A 221 -11.21 0.11 5.83
CA SER A 221 -9.76 0.08 5.71
C SER A 221 -9.13 -0.64 6.89
N GLU A 222 -8.21 -1.56 6.62
CA GLU A 222 -7.41 -2.21 7.64
C GLU A 222 -6.21 -1.35 8.03
N PHE A 223 -6.04 -1.10 9.33
CA PHE A 223 -4.81 -0.53 9.89
C PHE A 223 -3.95 -1.67 10.42
N ILE A 224 -2.81 -1.89 9.77
CA ILE A 224 -1.93 -3.03 10.07
C ILE A 224 -0.63 -2.53 10.68
N TYR A 225 -0.36 -2.94 11.93
CA TYR A 225 0.97 -2.87 12.52
C TYR A 225 1.79 -4.05 12.01
N VAL A 226 2.66 -3.79 11.04
CA VAL A 226 3.41 -4.82 10.30
C VAL A 226 4.63 -5.25 11.09
N THR A 227 4.72 -6.55 11.44
CA THR A 227 5.85 -7.15 12.14
C THR A 227 6.73 -8.02 11.24
N GLU A 228 6.19 -8.45 10.09
CA GLU A 228 6.91 -9.26 9.11
C GLU A 228 6.39 -8.95 7.70
N LEU A 229 7.30 -8.81 6.74
CA LEU A 229 7.01 -8.69 5.32
C LEU A 229 7.84 -9.71 4.55
N GLN A 230 7.19 -10.51 3.72
CA GLN A 230 7.85 -11.31 2.69
C GLN A 230 7.50 -10.73 1.32
N ASN A 231 8.51 -10.53 0.46
CA ASN A 231 8.35 -10.15 -0.94
C ASN A 231 9.17 -11.12 -1.81
N GLY A 232 8.47 -12.04 -2.48
CA GLY A 232 9.10 -13.17 -3.17
C GLY A 232 9.86 -14.06 -2.18
N ASP A 233 11.16 -14.23 -2.41
CA ASP A 233 12.09 -15.01 -1.55
C ASP A 233 12.75 -14.19 -0.43
N ARG A 234 12.42 -12.90 -0.31
CA ARG A 234 13.00 -11.97 0.67
C ARG A 234 12.09 -11.79 1.87
N LEU A 235 12.60 -12.08 3.07
CA LEU A 235 11.90 -11.93 4.34
C LEU A 235 12.50 -10.79 5.16
N PHE A 236 11.67 -9.84 5.59
CA PHE A 236 12.00 -8.68 6.42
C PHE A 236 11.30 -8.77 7.77
N LYS A 237 12.05 -8.45 8.84
CA LYS A 237 11.58 -8.38 10.25
C LYS A 237 12.11 -7.14 10.93
#